data_6b69df7a80f98b97ecf01ab381133ed4
#
_entry.id   6b69df7a80f98b97ecf01ab381133ed4
#
_cell.length_a   1.000
_cell.length_b   1.000
_cell.length_c   1.000
_cell.angle_alpha   90.00
_cell.angle_beta   90.00
_cell.angle_gamma   90.00
#
_symmetry.space_group_name_H-M   'P 1'
#
loop_
_entity.id
_entity.type
_entity.pdbx_description
1 polymer ?
#
loop_
_entity_poly.entity_id
_entity_poly.type
_entity_poly.pdbx_seq_one_letter_code
_entity_poly.pdbx_strand_id
1 'polypeptide(L)'
;APMPAAPEPGSAQGPAALELDSARASAADPAALERRIARLERLRACLPRISGYLQLGYEWHDRGTSEFFVRRVRLDLQGDLAPQLDYRFHIELAHPQLLDAFLRYRPFEQLNLQAGAFKIPFSIENTEYPPFSVEFIDYPLVLIRLMGFNDISGHASTGRGLGGHLYGGFIRRGGEHLLGYNLALLNGEGINAHDRNRSKDVVARLTLRPTAGLLLAASGYWGRYGERSLGRVRYGAGGRYDRGRFMLRGEYIWGRTEVAAAGDEQPLRRQRSQGWFLAGGWRASAKFFPVVRYDSFDEDMELGYGQNNYTLGLLWTPWRFFRFQLDYTYEEHRASQRAHQLAAARPFGRHGVSVMLTGIF
;
A
#
# COMPACT_ATOMS: atom_id res chain seq x y z
N ALA A 1 -37.37 -86.23 15.27
CA ALA A 1 -37.30 -84.85 14.71
C ALA A 1 -36.05 -84.75 13.83
N PRO A 2 -36.17 -84.46 12.53
CA PRO A 2 -35.00 -84.32 11.63
C PRO A 2 -34.40 -82.94 11.76
N MET A 3 -33.09 -82.88 11.67
CA MET A 3 -32.23 -81.66 11.62
C MET A 3 -32.54 -80.82 10.38
N PRO A 4 -32.48 -79.51 10.47
CA PRO A 4 -32.59 -78.64 9.28
C PRO A 4 -31.32 -78.66 8.42
N ALA A 5 -31.52 -78.58 7.10
CA ALA A 5 -30.50 -78.57 6.08
C ALA A 5 -29.63 -77.33 6.09
N ALA A 6 -28.34 -77.44 5.77
CA ALA A 6 -27.37 -76.36 5.63
C ALA A 6 -27.72 -75.45 4.43
N PRO A 7 -27.44 -74.14 4.52
CA PRO A 7 -27.62 -73.25 3.38
C PRO A 7 -26.49 -73.46 2.32
N GLU A 8 -26.90 -73.35 1.05
CA GLU A 8 -25.99 -73.42 -0.08
C GLU A 8 -25.00 -72.22 -0.15
N PRO A 9 -23.81 -72.36 -0.68
CA PRO A 9 -22.85 -71.31 -0.77
C PRO A 9 -23.24 -70.29 -1.80
N GLY A 10 -23.48 -69.07 -1.36
CA GLY A 10 -23.67 -67.91 -2.21
C GLY A 10 -22.45 -67.68 -3.13
N SER A 11 -22.70 -67.49 -4.40
CA SER A 11 -21.74 -67.22 -5.43
C SER A 11 -20.93 -65.96 -5.06
N ALA A 12 -19.67 -66.14 -4.69
CA ALA A 12 -18.69 -65.08 -4.53
C ALA A 12 -18.48 -64.43 -5.92
N GLN A 13 -18.98 -63.24 -6.12
CA GLN A 13 -18.56 -62.41 -7.25
C GLN A 13 -17.06 -62.08 -7.04
N GLY A 14 -16.22 -62.60 -7.93
CA GLY A 14 -14.77 -62.45 -7.84
C GLY A 14 -14.32 -61.00 -8.04
N PRO A 15 -13.12 -60.65 -7.62
CA PRO A 15 -12.55 -59.30 -7.69
C PRO A 15 -12.52 -58.69 -9.11
N ALA A 16 -12.61 -59.49 -10.15
CA ALA A 16 -12.63 -59.07 -11.55
C ALA A 16 -13.92 -58.30 -11.96
N ALA A 17 -15.06 -58.52 -11.28
CA ALA A 17 -16.30 -57.77 -11.55
C ALA A 17 -16.28 -56.33 -10.95
N LEU A 18 -15.58 -56.17 -9.84
CA LEU A 18 -15.35 -54.85 -9.22
C LEU A 18 -14.34 -53.99 -9.99
N GLU A 19 -13.34 -54.61 -10.61
CA GLU A 19 -12.38 -53.92 -11.46
C GLU A 19 -13.00 -53.45 -12.81
N LEU A 20 -13.90 -54.24 -13.41
CA LEU A 20 -14.60 -53.89 -14.64
C LEU A 20 -15.62 -52.75 -14.44
N ASP A 21 -16.26 -52.66 -13.30
CA ASP A 21 -17.16 -51.53 -12.95
C ASP A 21 -16.36 -50.27 -12.61
N SER A 22 -15.21 -50.38 -11.98
CA SER A 22 -14.31 -49.25 -11.77
C SER A 22 -13.66 -48.73 -13.05
N ALA A 23 -13.35 -49.63 -14.00
CA ALA A 23 -12.83 -49.26 -15.32
C ALA A 23 -13.92 -48.64 -16.23
N ARG A 24 -15.18 -49.05 -16.10
CA ARG A 24 -16.32 -48.43 -16.79
C ARG A 24 -16.71 -47.07 -16.19
N ALA A 25 -16.52 -46.84 -14.91
CA ALA A 25 -16.69 -45.51 -14.28
C ALA A 25 -15.57 -44.54 -14.71
N SER A 26 -14.45 -45.04 -15.22
CA SER A 26 -13.30 -44.25 -15.71
C SER A 26 -13.41 -43.75 -17.13
N ALA A 27 -14.35 -44.28 -17.93
CA ALA A 27 -14.67 -43.74 -19.27
C ALA A 27 -15.72 -42.62 -19.12
N ALA A 28 -15.37 -41.54 -18.39
CA ALA A 28 -16.19 -40.35 -18.37
C ALA A 28 -16.34 -39.82 -19.80
N ASP A 29 -17.60 -39.74 -20.28
CA ASP A 29 -17.96 -39.13 -21.58
C ASP A 29 -17.10 -37.86 -21.76
N PRO A 30 -16.22 -37.81 -22.80
CA PRO A 30 -15.35 -36.66 -23.03
C PRO A 30 -16.13 -35.34 -23.04
N ALA A 31 -17.34 -35.35 -23.60
CA ALA A 31 -18.22 -34.20 -23.64
C ALA A 31 -18.78 -33.82 -22.24
N ALA A 32 -18.94 -34.78 -21.32
CA ALA A 32 -19.31 -34.50 -19.92
C ALA A 32 -18.12 -33.94 -19.15
N LEU A 33 -16.91 -34.40 -19.42
CA LEU A 33 -15.69 -33.88 -18.84
C LEU A 33 -15.42 -32.43 -19.30
N GLU A 34 -15.55 -32.17 -20.58
CA GLU A 34 -15.44 -30.83 -21.17
C GLU A 34 -16.47 -29.85 -20.55
N ARG A 35 -17.71 -30.29 -20.42
CA ARG A 35 -18.77 -29.48 -19.76
C ARG A 35 -18.44 -29.20 -18.28
N ARG A 36 -17.87 -30.16 -17.55
CA ARG A 36 -17.41 -29.96 -16.16
C ARG A 36 -16.22 -29.02 -16.11
N ILE A 37 -15.24 -29.16 -16.98
CA ILE A 37 -14.09 -28.25 -17.09
C ILE A 37 -14.58 -26.83 -17.39
N ALA A 38 -15.39 -26.65 -18.42
CA ALA A 38 -15.95 -25.33 -18.76
C ALA A 38 -16.78 -24.71 -17.62
N ARG A 39 -17.51 -25.53 -16.84
CA ARG A 39 -18.21 -25.07 -15.65
C ARG A 39 -17.24 -24.64 -14.55
N LEU A 40 -16.20 -25.44 -14.29
CA LEU A 40 -15.18 -25.10 -13.30
C LEU A 40 -14.38 -23.85 -13.69
N GLU A 41 -14.06 -23.69 -14.97
CA GLU A 41 -13.40 -22.48 -15.49
C GLU A 41 -14.28 -21.24 -15.33
N ARG A 42 -15.59 -21.34 -15.61
CA ARG A 42 -16.53 -20.24 -15.35
C ARG A 42 -16.65 -19.91 -13.86
N LEU A 43 -16.73 -20.93 -13.00
CA LEU A 43 -16.76 -20.73 -11.55
C LEU A 43 -15.45 -20.09 -11.08
N ARG A 44 -14.31 -20.55 -11.58
CA ARG A 44 -12.99 -19.96 -11.25
C ARG A 44 -12.87 -18.51 -11.71
N ALA A 45 -13.44 -18.16 -12.86
CA ALA A 45 -13.47 -16.79 -13.36
C ALA A 45 -14.34 -15.86 -12.50
N CYS A 46 -15.37 -16.40 -11.82
CA CYS A 46 -16.23 -15.64 -10.91
C CYS A 46 -15.72 -15.58 -9.45
N LEU A 47 -14.74 -16.44 -9.09
CA LEU A 47 -14.19 -16.42 -7.74
C LEU A 47 -13.23 -15.23 -7.57
N PRO A 48 -13.30 -14.51 -6.43
CA PRO A 48 -12.34 -13.47 -6.14
C PRO A 48 -10.93 -14.06 -5.98
N ARG A 49 -9.93 -13.36 -6.43
CA ARG A 49 -8.54 -13.63 -6.10
C ARG A 49 -8.31 -13.16 -4.67
N ILE A 50 -7.91 -14.07 -3.81
CA ILE A 50 -7.61 -13.80 -2.40
C ILE A 50 -6.09 -13.82 -2.26
N SER A 51 -5.57 -12.79 -1.63
CA SER A 51 -4.15 -12.68 -1.27
C SER A 51 -4.02 -11.91 0.03
N GLY A 52 -2.88 -12.00 0.66
CA GLY A 52 -2.67 -11.28 1.90
C GLY A 52 -1.22 -11.31 2.35
N TYR A 53 -0.98 -10.64 3.47
CA TYR A 53 0.32 -10.68 4.12
C TYR A 53 0.22 -10.35 5.61
N LEU A 54 1.17 -10.92 6.35
CA LEU A 54 1.41 -10.68 7.77
C LEU A 54 2.76 -9.99 7.93
N GLN A 55 2.83 -8.94 8.75
CA GLN A 55 4.05 -8.27 9.16
C GLN A 55 4.19 -8.30 10.68
N LEU A 56 5.26 -8.94 11.16
CA LEU A 56 5.66 -8.97 12.57
C LEU A 56 6.92 -8.15 12.73
N GLY A 57 6.93 -7.25 13.69
CA GLY A 57 8.02 -6.32 13.92
C GLY A 57 8.62 -6.43 15.32
N TYR A 58 9.86 -5.95 15.41
CA TYR A 58 10.52 -5.59 16.65
C TYR A 58 11.20 -4.24 16.46
N GLU A 59 11.04 -3.34 17.43
CA GLU A 59 11.69 -2.03 17.45
C GLU A 59 12.43 -1.83 18.77
N TRP A 60 13.59 -1.21 18.66
CA TRP A 60 14.38 -0.76 19.79
C TRP A 60 14.88 0.67 19.55
N HIS A 61 14.81 1.51 20.57
CA HIS A 61 15.33 2.86 20.55
C HIS A 61 16.19 3.11 21.80
N ASP A 62 17.30 3.84 21.64
CA ASP A 62 18.17 4.22 22.77
C ASP A 62 17.49 5.15 23.78
N ARG A 63 16.44 5.86 23.34
CA ARG A 63 15.59 6.74 24.14
C ARG A 63 14.13 6.31 23.98
N GLY A 64 13.73 5.28 24.68
CA GLY A 64 12.37 4.77 24.58
C GLY A 64 12.25 3.32 25.03
N THR A 65 11.20 2.69 24.59
CA THR A 65 10.90 1.28 24.84
C THR A 65 11.45 0.40 23.71
N SER A 66 11.50 -0.89 23.98
CA SER A 66 11.67 -1.92 22.95
C SER A 66 10.45 -2.81 22.98
N GLU A 67 9.91 -3.15 21.82
CA GLU A 67 8.70 -3.95 21.74
C GLU A 67 8.62 -4.85 20.51
N PHE A 68 7.93 -5.98 20.67
CA PHE A 68 7.43 -6.80 19.57
C PHE A 68 6.00 -6.36 19.25
N PHE A 69 5.69 -6.26 17.97
CA PHE A 69 4.36 -5.84 17.54
C PHE A 69 3.91 -6.52 16.25
N VAL A 70 2.60 -6.61 16.08
CA VAL A 70 1.98 -6.98 14.81
C VAL A 70 1.71 -5.69 14.04
N ARG A 71 2.50 -5.45 12.99
CA ARG A 71 2.38 -4.20 12.23
C ARG A 71 1.18 -4.21 11.31
N ARG A 72 0.96 -5.33 10.58
CA ARG A 72 -0.13 -5.46 9.61
C ARG A 72 -0.55 -6.91 9.46
N VAL A 73 -1.82 -7.11 9.35
CA VAL A 73 -2.44 -8.36 8.89
C VAL A 73 -3.44 -7.98 7.81
N ARG A 74 -3.11 -8.17 6.55
CA ARG A 74 -3.93 -7.68 5.45
C ARG A 74 -4.47 -8.79 4.59
N LEU A 75 -5.74 -8.62 4.22
CA LEU A 75 -6.45 -9.47 3.29
C LEU A 75 -6.93 -8.62 2.10
N ASP A 76 -6.65 -9.09 0.90
CA ASP A 76 -6.97 -8.43 -0.37
C ASP A 76 -7.83 -9.37 -1.22
N LEU A 77 -9.04 -8.93 -1.57
CA LEU A 77 -9.97 -9.63 -2.45
C LEU A 77 -10.19 -8.79 -3.70
N GLN A 78 -9.94 -9.39 -4.85
CA GLN A 78 -10.11 -8.73 -6.15
C GLN A 78 -10.86 -9.66 -7.10
N GLY A 79 -11.75 -9.10 -7.90
CA GLY A 79 -12.50 -9.88 -8.90
C GLY A 79 -13.01 -9.01 -10.04
N ASP A 80 -13.34 -9.68 -11.14
CA ASP A 80 -13.90 -9.05 -12.31
C ASP A 80 -15.42 -9.29 -12.34
N LEU A 81 -16.23 -8.21 -12.42
CA LEU A 81 -17.69 -8.27 -12.57
C LEU A 81 -18.08 -8.35 -14.06
N ALA A 82 -17.25 -7.77 -14.93
CA ALA A 82 -17.38 -7.78 -16.37
C ALA A 82 -15.99 -7.55 -17.00
N PRO A 83 -15.79 -7.76 -18.32
CA PRO A 83 -14.48 -7.63 -18.98
C PRO A 83 -13.76 -6.28 -18.72
N GLN A 84 -14.52 -5.22 -18.46
CA GLN A 84 -13.99 -3.88 -18.22
C GLN A 84 -14.30 -3.34 -16.84
N LEU A 85 -14.98 -4.13 -15.98
CA LEU A 85 -15.44 -3.73 -14.66
C LEU A 85 -14.90 -4.69 -13.61
N ASP A 86 -14.10 -4.18 -12.70
CA ASP A 86 -13.55 -4.95 -11.58
C ASP A 86 -13.80 -4.24 -10.23
N TYR A 87 -13.55 -5.00 -9.17
CA TYR A 87 -13.66 -4.52 -7.80
C TYR A 87 -12.46 -4.96 -6.97
N ARG A 88 -12.24 -4.23 -5.88
CA ARG A 88 -11.27 -4.59 -4.85
C ARG A 88 -11.81 -4.29 -3.47
N PHE A 89 -11.55 -5.22 -2.53
CA PHE A 89 -11.69 -5.04 -1.10
C PHE A 89 -10.36 -5.38 -0.42
N HIS A 90 -9.82 -4.44 0.34
CA HIS A 90 -8.57 -4.59 1.05
C HIS A 90 -8.76 -4.17 2.50
N ILE A 91 -8.52 -5.10 3.42
CA ILE A 91 -8.85 -4.96 4.84
C ILE A 91 -7.57 -5.10 5.66
N GLU A 92 -7.41 -4.25 6.66
CA GLU A 92 -6.41 -4.38 7.72
C GLU A 92 -7.09 -5.02 8.94
N LEU A 93 -6.53 -6.12 9.44
CA LEU A 93 -7.09 -6.89 10.56
C LEU A 93 -6.36 -6.65 11.88
N ALA A 94 -5.08 -6.26 11.88
CA ALA A 94 -4.35 -5.92 13.10
C ALA A 94 -4.93 -4.66 13.78
N HIS A 95 -5.29 -3.67 12.98
CA HIS A 95 -6.03 -2.47 13.39
C HIS A 95 -7.25 -2.36 12.47
N PRO A 96 -8.39 -3.00 12.83
CA PRO A 96 -9.49 -3.24 11.91
C PRO A 96 -9.97 -1.99 11.19
N GLN A 97 -9.76 -1.94 9.86
CA GLN A 97 -10.21 -0.86 9.00
C GLN A 97 -10.31 -1.32 7.54
N LEU A 98 -11.28 -0.76 6.82
CA LEU A 98 -11.39 -0.95 5.39
C LEU A 98 -10.40 0.01 4.69
N LEU A 99 -9.42 -0.54 3.99
CA LEU A 99 -8.39 0.24 3.30
C LEU A 99 -8.83 0.63 1.88
N ASP A 100 -9.06 -0.36 1.03
CA ASP A 100 -9.54 -0.14 -0.33
C ASP A 100 -10.91 -0.82 -0.48
N ALA A 101 -11.89 -0.12 -1.03
CA ALA A 101 -13.18 -0.64 -1.43
C ALA A 101 -13.66 0.18 -2.62
N PHE A 102 -13.49 -0.34 -3.82
CA PHE A 102 -13.82 0.40 -5.02
C PHE A 102 -14.34 -0.49 -6.15
N LEU A 103 -15.10 0.13 -7.03
CA LEU A 103 -15.39 -0.34 -8.38
C LEU A 103 -14.53 0.41 -9.38
N ARG A 104 -14.04 -0.28 -10.42
CA ARG A 104 -13.18 0.29 -11.44
C ARG A 104 -13.66 -0.12 -12.82
N TYR A 105 -13.96 0.86 -13.67
CA TYR A 105 -14.35 0.68 -15.07
C TYR A 105 -13.22 1.12 -16.00
N ARG A 106 -12.76 0.24 -16.87
CA ARG A 106 -11.60 0.41 -17.74
C ARG A 106 -11.97 0.23 -19.23
N PRO A 107 -12.70 1.19 -19.82
CA PRO A 107 -13.10 1.08 -21.23
C PRO A 107 -11.91 1.20 -22.19
N PHE A 108 -10.92 2.04 -21.87
CA PHE A 108 -9.75 2.32 -22.70
C PHE A 108 -8.49 2.50 -21.85
N GLU A 109 -7.31 2.30 -22.43
CA GLU A 109 -6.03 2.58 -21.75
C GLU A 109 -5.89 4.05 -21.33
N GLN A 110 -6.49 4.94 -22.12
CA GLN A 110 -6.45 6.39 -21.90
C GLN A 110 -7.47 6.88 -20.88
N LEU A 111 -8.50 6.08 -20.58
CA LEU A 111 -9.60 6.49 -19.71
C LEU A 111 -10.02 5.35 -18.81
N ASN A 112 -9.76 5.49 -17.52
CA ASN A 112 -10.21 4.59 -16.48
C ASN A 112 -10.93 5.38 -15.41
N LEU A 113 -12.03 4.86 -14.91
CA LEU A 113 -12.86 5.44 -13.87
C LEU A 113 -12.85 4.52 -12.66
N GLN A 114 -12.66 5.08 -11.48
CA GLN A 114 -12.70 4.35 -10.22
C GLN A 114 -13.49 5.14 -9.19
N ALA A 115 -14.34 4.48 -8.43
CA ALA A 115 -15.13 5.10 -7.37
C ALA A 115 -15.10 4.24 -6.11
N GLY A 116 -14.94 4.89 -4.95
CA GLY A 116 -14.85 4.24 -3.66
C GLY A 116 -13.68 4.73 -2.81
N ALA A 117 -13.18 3.87 -1.91
CA ALA A 117 -12.00 4.11 -1.08
C ALA A 117 -10.76 3.55 -1.78
N PHE A 118 -9.73 4.36 -1.96
CA PHE A 118 -8.50 3.99 -2.67
C PHE A 118 -7.31 4.86 -2.25
N LYS A 119 -6.09 4.44 -2.65
CA LYS A 119 -4.88 5.25 -2.45
C LYS A 119 -4.97 6.58 -3.18
N ILE A 120 -4.73 7.68 -2.46
CA ILE A 120 -4.66 9.01 -3.05
C ILE A 120 -3.56 9.03 -4.12
N PRO A 121 -3.84 9.48 -5.35
CA PRO A 121 -2.86 9.51 -6.44
C PRO A 121 -1.87 10.67 -6.27
N PHE A 122 -1.14 10.66 -5.17
CA PHE A 122 -0.09 11.63 -4.83
C PHE A 122 1.12 10.86 -4.33
N SER A 123 2.34 11.34 -4.65
CA SER A 123 3.61 10.71 -4.30
C SER A 123 3.91 9.39 -5.03
N ILE A 124 5.17 9.17 -5.36
CA ILE A 124 5.67 7.91 -5.94
C ILE A 124 5.58 6.80 -4.89
N GLU A 125 6.01 7.06 -3.66
CA GLU A 125 5.99 6.06 -2.57
C GLU A 125 4.57 5.57 -2.25
N ASN A 126 3.59 6.48 -2.22
CA ASN A 126 2.22 6.09 -1.93
C ASN A 126 1.59 5.27 -3.06
N THR A 127 1.86 5.64 -4.32
CA THR A 127 1.15 5.08 -5.48
C THR A 127 1.80 3.82 -6.05
N GLU A 128 3.14 3.80 -6.17
CA GLU A 128 3.85 2.74 -6.88
C GLU A 128 4.23 1.56 -5.95
N TYR A 129 4.27 1.79 -4.63
CA TYR A 129 4.75 0.78 -3.69
C TYR A 129 3.68 0.31 -2.71
N PRO A 130 3.21 -0.94 -2.80
CA PRO A 130 2.46 -1.55 -1.71
C PRO A 130 3.39 -1.79 -0.49
N PRO A 131 2.89 -1.70 0.75
CA PRO A 131 3.72 -1.78 1.96
C PRO A 131 4.62 -3.02 2.06
N PHE A 132 4.17 -4.14 1.51
CA PHE A 132 4.95 -5.38 1.54
C PHE A 132 6.08 -5.42 0.50
N SER A 133 6.16 -4.46 -0.44
CA SER A 133 7.18 -4.39 -1.48
C SER A 133 8.27 -3.35 -1.21
N VAL A 134 8.06 -2.45 -0.26
CA VAL A 134 9.03 -1.41 0.11
C VAL A 134 10.28 -2.05 0.72
N GLU A 135 11.45 -1.51 0.41
CA GLU A 135 12.72 -2.03 0.91
C GLU A 135 12.99 -1.67 2.36
N PHE A 136 12.52 -0.48 2.79
CA PHE A 136 12.61 0.01 4.16
C PHE A 136 11.36 -0.39 4.96
N ILE A 137 11.51 -0.51 6.27
CA ILE A 137 10.42 -0.81 7.19
C ILE A 137 9.45 0.36 7.24
N ASP A 138 9.96 1.59 7.35
CA ASP A 138 9.16 2.81 7.40
C ASP A 138 9.15 3.56 6.07
N TYR A 139 8.03 4.25 5.83
CA TYR A 139 7.94 5.21 4.74
C TYR A 139 8.83 6.43 4.98
N PRO A 140 9.19 7.19 3.91
CA PRO A 140 9.89 8.45 4.06
C PRO A 140 9.13 9.42 4.98
N LEU A 141 9.89 10.15 5.80
CA LEU A 141 9.35 11.04 6.82
C LEU A 141 8.37 12.07 6.24
N VAL A 142 8.70 12.67 5.09
CA VAL A 142 7.83 13.64 4.42
C VAL A 142 6.49 13.03 3.99
N LEU A 143 6.46 11.77 3.58
CA LEU A 143 5.22 11.07 3.24
C LEU A 143 4.38 10.80 4.49
N ILE A 144 5.02 10.35 5.57
CA ILE A 144 4.34 10.09 6.85
C ILE A 144 3.64 11.36 7.33
N ARG A 145 4.31 12.51 7.27
CA ARG A 145 3.85 13.78 7.86
C ARG A 145 2.91 14.59 6.96
N LEU A 146 2.87 14.34 5.63
CA LEU A 146 2.08 15.13 4.68
C LEU A 146 1.06 14.33 3.86
N MET A 147 0.99 12.99 3.99
CA MET A 147 0.14 12.15 3.14
C MET A 147 -0.76 11.18 3.90
N GLY A 148 -1.22 11.55 5.10
CA GLY A 148 -2.25 10.84 5.84
C GLY A 148 -1.79 9.53 6.50
N PHE A 149 -0.53 9.41 6.89
CA PHE A 149 -0.07 8.29 7.74
C PHE A 149 0.00 8.70 9.22
N ASN A 150 0.66 9.79 9.51
CA ASN A 150 0.64 10.57 10.74
C ASN A 150 0.73 12.03 10.34
N ASP A 151 -0.28 12.49 9.62
CA ASP A 151 -0.30 13.79 8.95
C ASP A 151 -0.40 14.93 9.98
N ILE A 152 0.26 16.04 9.71
CA ILE A 152 0.20 17.24 10.54
C ILE A 152 -1.22 17.82 10.68
N SER A 153 -2.14 17.45 9.79
CA SER A 153 -3.59 17.77 9.89
C SER A 153 -4.37 16.81 10.81
N GLY A 154 -3.70 15.84 11.45
CA GLY A 154 -4.33 14.84 12.32
C GLY A 154 -4.94 13.64 11.61
N HIS A 155 -4.77 13.51 10.30
CA HIS A 155 -5.29 12.37 9.55
C HIS A 155 -4.33 11.17 9.59
N ALA A 156 -4.92 9.97 9.76
CA ALA A 156 -4.21 8.68 9.76
C ALA A 156 -4.90 7.67 8.82
N SER A 157 -5.15 8.09 7.59
CA SER A 157 -5.86 7.30 6.55
C SER A 157 -4.96 6.39 5.73
N THR A 158 -3.70 6.24 6.12
CA THR A 158 -2.68 5.43 5.41
C THR A 158 -2.54 5.78 3.93
N GLY A 159 -2.56 7.10 3.61
CA GLY A 159 -2.44 7.63 2.24
C GLY A 159 -3.65 7.36 1.35
N ARG A 160 -4.85 7.20 1.94
CA ARG A 160 -6.09 6.86 1.23
C ARG A 160 -7.18 7.92 1.41
N GLY A 161 -8.11 7.91 0.45
CA GLY A 161 -9.30 8.77 0.47
C GLY A 161 -10.51 8.09 -0.16
N LEU A 162 -11.68 8.63 0.10
CA LEU A 162 -12.96 8.18 -0.45
C LEU A 162 -13.43 9.17 -1.51
N GLY A 163 -13.75 8.69 -2.72
CA GLY A 163 -14.24 9.55 -3.81
C GLY A 163 -14.18 8.93 -5.19
N GLY A 164 -13.96 9.76 -6.20
CA GLY A 164 -13.83 9.39 -7.61
C GLY A 164 -12.42 9.63 -8.14
N HIS A 165 -11.98 8.80 -9.07
CA HIS A 165 -10.65 8.84 -9.68
C HIS A 165 -10.75 8.59 -11.19
N LEU A 166 -10.21 9.50 -11.96
CA LEU A 166 -10.02 9.42 -13.40
C LEU A 166 -8.53 9.29 -13.70
N TYR A 167 -8.12 8.32 -14.49
CA TYR A 167 -6.72 8.13 -14.83
C TYR A 167 -6.54 7.40 -16.16
N GLY A 168 -5.35 7.50 -16.72
CA GLY A 168 -5.01 6.83 -17.96
C GLY A 168 -3.57 7.05 -18.38
N GLY A 169 -3.22 6.51 -19.54
CA GLY A 169 -1.89 6.66 -20.10
C GLY A 169 -1.91 6.78 -21.62
N PHE A 170 -0.87 7.44 -22.14
CA PHE A 170 -0.67 7.69 -23.55
C PHE A 170 0.69 7.20 -24.02
N ILE A 171 0.80 6.85 -25.27
CA ILE A 171 2.04 6.45 -25.95
C ILE A 171 2.68 5.24 -25.26
N ARG A 172 2.18 4.05 -25.60
CA ARG A 172 2.69 2.80 -25.04
C ARG A 172 4.06 2.45 -25.59
N ARG A 173 5.03 2.17 -24.69
CA ARG A 173 6.39 1.75 -25.02
C ARG A 173 6.82 0.63 -24.06
N GLY A 174 7.23 -0.53 -24.57
CA GLY A 174 7.74 -1.63 -23.74
C GLY A 174 6.80 -2.12 -22.62
N GLY A 175 5.46 -2.05 -22.85
CA GLY A 175 4.46 -2.48 -21.87
C GLY A 175 4.00 -1.38 -20.90
N GLU A 176 4.69 -0.23 -20.84
CA GLU A 176 4.33 0.93 -19.98
C GLU A 176 3.91 2.13 -20.84
N HIS A 177 3.16 3.05 -20.25
CA HIS A 177 2.81 4.32 -20.89
C HIS A 177 3.92 5.35 -20.67
N LEU A 178 4.35 6.03 -21.74
CA LEU A 178 5.30 7.13 -21.66
C LEU A 178 4.77 8.27 -20.78
N LEU A 179 3.50 8.63 -20.99
CA LEU A 179 2.80 9.67 -20.24
C LEU A 179 1.62 9.03 -19.48
N GLY A 180 1.47 9.36 -18.21
CA GLY A 180 0.32 8.97 -17.41
C GLY A 180 -0.26 10.17 -16.67
N TYR A 181 -1.56 10.15 -16.43
CA TYR A 181 -2.25 11.17 -15.65
C TYR A 181 -3.20 10.53 -14.64
N ASN A 182 -3.44 11.24 -13.56
CA ASN A 182 -4.41 10.90 -12.53
C ASN A 182 -5.11 12.19 -12.09
N LEU A 183 -6.42 12.14 -11.91
CA LEU A 183 -7.24 13.20 -11.35
C LEU A 183 -8.23 12.57 -10.39
N ALA A 184 -8.20 12.97 -9.11
CA ALA A 184 -9.13 12.47 -8.11
C ALA A 184 -9.90 13.60 -7.44
N LEU A 185 -11.17 13.31 -7.10
CA LEU A 185 -12.04 14.14 -6.30
C LEU A 185 -12.40 13.36 -5.04
N LEU A 186 -12.02 13.86 -3.86
CA LEU A 186 -12.10 13.15 -2.59
C LEU A 186 -12.88 13.94 -1.54
N ASN A 187 -13.40 13.26 -0.52
CA ASN A 187 -14.08 13.89 0.61
C ASN A 187 -13.16 14.72 1.53
N GLY A 188 -11.85 14.45 1.54
CA GLY A 188 -10.92 15.22 2.35
C GLY A 188 -10.71 14.72 3.80
N GLU A 189 -11.54 13.83 4.31
CA GLU A 189 -11.46 13.28 5.68
C GLU A 189 -10.73 11.93 5.75
N GLY A 190 -10.16 11.46 4.64
CA GLY A 190 -9.52 10.14 4.54
C GLY A 190 -10.50 9.01 4.26
N ILE A 191 -10.30 7.86 4.90
CA ILE A 191 -11.17 6.67 4.82
C ILE A 191 -11.78 6.39 6.19
N ASN A 192 -12.87 5.61 6.22
CA ASN A 192 -13.58 5.21 7.44
C ASN A 192 -14.09 6.40 8.29
N ALA A 193 -14.27 7.55 7.66
CA ALA A 193 -14.75 8.78 8.29
C ALA A 193 -15.84 9.43 7.45
N HIS A 194 -16.79 10.07 8.12
CA HIS A 194 -17.80 10.89 7.47
C HIS A 194 -17.19 12.22 7.04
N ASP A 195 -17.68 12.75 5.93
CA ASP A 195 -17.33 14.12 5.52
C ASP A 195 -17.96 15.13 6.49
N ARG A 196 -17.15 16.03 7.02
CA ARG A 196 -17.56 17.02 8.01
C ARG A 196 -17.71 18.43 7.44
N ASN A 197 -17.47 18.58 6.14
CA ASN A 197 -17.62 19.85 5.42
C ASN A 197 -18.18 19.62 4.01
N ARG A 198 -18.50 20.68 3.28
CA ARG A 198 -19.06 20.57 1.91
C ARG A 198 -17.99 20.60 0.82
N SER A 199 -16.74 20.86 1.17
CA SER A 199 -15.65 20.96 0.20
C SER A 199 -15.23 19.55 -0.26
N LYS A 200 -14.68 19.48 -1.47
CA LYS A 200 -14.03 18.28 -1.99
C LYS A 200 -12.58 18.59 -2.29
N ASP A 201 -11.73 17.62 -2.02
CA ASP A 201 -10.32 17.71 -2.32
C ASP A 201 -10.04 17.29 -3.75
N VAL A 202 -9.22 18.05 -4.45
CA VAL A 202 -8.77 17.74 -5.80
C VAL A 202 -7.31 17.30 -5.75
N VAL A 203 -7.00 16.18 -6.38
CA VAL A 203 -5.64 15.66 -6.51
C VAL A 203 -5.34 15.43 -7.98
N ALA A 204 -4.21 15.94 -8.45
CA ALA A 204 -3.71 15.71 -9.80
C ALA A 204 -2.29 15.16 -9.75
N ARG A 205 -1.99 14.20 -10.62
CA ARG A 205 -0.62 13.65 -10.78
C ARG A 205 -0.34 13.38 -12.24
N LEU A 206 0.84 13.78 -12.68
CA LEU A 206 1.40 13.46 -13.99
C LEU A 206 2.62 12.56 -13.81
N THR A 207 2.79 11.61 -14.71
CA THR A 207 3.95 10.71 -14.75
C THR A 207 4.55 10.67 -16.13
N LEU A 208 5.89 10.59 -16.19
CA LEU A 208 6.67 10.44 -17.41
C LEU A 208 7.63 9.26 -17.24
N ARG A 209 7.60 8.32 -18.19
CA ARG A 209 8.50 7.15 -18.26
C ARG A 209 9.30 7.19 -19.55
N PRO A 210 10.37 8.03 -19.62
CA PRO A 210 11.11 8.26 -20.87
C PRO A 210 11.91 7.03 -21.32
N THR A 211 12.34 6.20 -20.38
CA THR A 211 13.08 4.96 -20.65
C THR A 211 12.72 3.89 -19.60
N ALA A 212 13.01 2.64 -19.93
CA ALA A 212 12.78 1.52 -19.00
C ALA A 212 13.50 1.74 -17.66
N GLY A 213 12.75 1.57 -16.58
CA GLY A 213 13.23 1.75 -15.20
C GLY A 213 13.20 3.19 -14.69
N LEU A 214 13.04 4.22 -15.54
CA LEU A 214 12.94 5.62 -15.12
C LEU A 214 11.49 6.09 -15.08
N LEU A 215 11.05 6.55 -13.91
CA LEU A 215 9.78 7.23 -13.66
C LEU A 215 10.06 8.61 -13.09
N LEU A 216 9.46 9.63 -13.67
CA LEU A 216 9.36 10.96 -13.11
C LEU A 216 7.90 11.25 -12.78
N ALA A 217 7.62 11.95 -11.69
CA ALA A 217 6.26 12.30 -11.31
C ALA A 217 6.20 13.70 -10.70
N ALA A 218 5.08 14.39 -10.97
CA ALA A 218 4.71 15.62 -10.31
C ALA A 218 3.26 15.52 -9.85
N SER A 219 2.96 16.02 -8.65
CA SER A 219 1.64 15.90 -8.01
C SER A 219 1.23 17.21 -7.35
N GLY A 220 -0.08 17.50 -7.38
CA GLY A 220 -0.70 18.59 -6.66
C GLY A 220 -1.92 18.08 -5.88
N TYR A 221 -2.12 18.62 -4.70
CA TYR A 221 -3.25 18.32 -3.82
C TYR A 221 -3.82 19.65 -3.27
N TRP A 222 -5.09 19.87 -3.44
CA TRP A 222 -5.82 21.06 -2.97
C TRP A 222 -7.08 20.59 -2.27
N GLY A 223 -7.26 20.99 -1.02
CA GLY A 223 -8.42 20.52 -0.28
C GLY A 223 -8.66 21.24 1.04
N ARG A 224 -9.68 20.77 1.74
CA ARG A 224 -10.09 21.26 3.05
C ARG A 224 -10.50 20.10 3.94
N TYR A 225 -10.29 20.22 5.24
CA TYR A 225 -10.59 19.17 6.22
C TYR A 225 -11.26 19.72 7.48
N GLY A 226 -11.94 18.84 8.19
CA GLY A 226 -12.62 19.14 9.45
C GLY A 226 -13.84 20.05 9.29
N GLU A 227 -14.60 20.21 10.36
CA GLU A 227 -15.84 21.02 10.39
C GLU A 227 -15.58 22.50 10.07
N ARG A 228 -14.41 23.00 10.46
CA ARG A 228 -13.99 24.39 10.19
C ARG A 228 -13.50 24.60 8.75
N SER A 229 -13.54 23.58 7.90
CA SER A 229 -13.07 23.60 6.51
C SER A 229 -11.66 24.18 6.36
N LEU A 230 -10.72 23.71 7.17
CA LEU A 230 -9.32 24.15 7.21
C LEU A 230 -8.61 23.79 5.89
N GLY A 231 -7.94 24.76 5.30
CA GLY A 231 -7.27 24.60 4.03
C GLY A 231 -6.00 23.75 4.12
N ARG A 232 -5.79 22.87 3.13
CA ARG A 232 -4.51 22.17 2.92
C ARG A 232 -4.13 22.13 1.45
N VAL A 233 -2.88 22.39 1.18
CA VAL A 233 -2.31 22.36 -0.16
C VAL A 233 -1.00 21.59 -0.09
N ARG A 234 -0.72 20.71 -1.08
CA ARG A 234 0.52 19.97 -1.21
C ARG A 234 0.98 20.00 -2.66
N TYR A 235 2.28 20.14 -2.87
CA TYR A 235 2.93 19.94 -4.15
C TYR A 235 4.09 18.98 -3.98
N GLY A 236 4.23 18.04 -4.89
CA GLY A 236 5.30 17.05 -4.86
C GLY A 236 5.89 16.82 -6.24
N ALA A 237 7.18 16.58 -6.28
CA ALA A 237 7.88 16.15 -7.49
C ALA A 237 9.00 15.20 -7.13
N GLY A 238 9.22 14.18 -7.95
CA GLY A 238 10.25 13.20 -7.69
C GLY A 238 10.52 12.28 -8.87
N GLY A 239 11.42 11.34 -8.64
CA GLY A 239 11.80 10.34 -9.63
C GLY A 239 12.23 9.03 -8.98
N ARG A 240 12.16 8.00 -9.79
CA ARG A 240 12.68 6.67 -9.50
C ARG A 240 13.43 6.14 -10.70
N TYR A 241 14.65 5.65 -10.47
CA TYR A 241 15.36 4.81 -11.41
C TYR A 241 15.58 3.43 -10.77
N ASP A 242 15.07 2.40 -11.43
CA ASP A 242 15.21 1.02 -10.96
C ASP A 242 15.50 0.12 -12.17
N ARG A 243 16.78 -0.20 -12.39
CA ARG A 243 17.22 -1.04 -13.49
C ARG A 243 18.47 -1.82 -13.13
N GLY A 244 18.43 -3.12 -13.42
CA GLY A 244 19.56 -4.00 -13.15
C GLY A 244 19.82 -4.14 -11.65
N ARG A 245 21.05 -3.82 -11.23
CA ARG A 245 21.48 -3.95 -9.83
C ARG A 245 21.22 -2.71 -8.98
N PHE A 246 20.91 -1.56 -9.58
CA PHE A 246 20.83 -0.29 -8.87
C PHE A 246 19.39 0.21 -8.81
N MET A 247 19.02 0.74 -7.67
CA MET A 247 17.81 1.49 -7.43
C MET A 247 18.20 2.85 -6.85
N LEU A 248 17.59 3.90 -7.40
CA LEU A 248 17.64 5.25 -6.85
C LEU A 248 16.26 5.85 -6.93
N ARG A 249 15.79 6.46 -5.83
CA ARG A 249 14.53 7.21 -5.85
C ARG A 249 14.56 8.34 -4.83
N GLY A 250 13.83 9.39 -5.13
CA GLY A 250 13.69 10.53 -4.24
C GLY A 250 12.50 11.37 -4.63
N GLU A 251 11.98 12.09 -3.67
CA GLU A 251 10.83 12.95 -3.83
C GLU A 251 10.92 14.14 -2.88
N TYR A 252 10.53 15.31 -3.35
CA TYR A 252 10.34 16.51 -2.56
C TYR A 252 8.84 16.82 -2.46
N ILE A 253 8.36 17.14 -1.26
CA ILE A 253 6.98 17.55 -1.02
C ILE A 253 7.01 18.84 -0.19
N TRP A 254 6.30 19.85 -0.69
CA TRP A 254 5.98 21.08 0.03
C TRP A 254 4.49 21.10 0.41
N GLY A 255 4.18 21.63 1.58
CA GLY A 255 2.82 21.72 2.08
C GLY A 255 2.51 23.02 2.82
N ARG A 256 1.24 23.43 2.74
CA ARG A 256 0.63 24.47 3.57
C ARG A 256 -0.64 23.92 4.19
N THR A 257 -0.73 23.96 5.50
CA THR A 257 -1.86 23.47 6.29
C THR A 257 -2.37 24.56 7.20
N GLU A 258 -3.65 24.86 7.19
CA GLU A 258 -4.28 25.67 8.22
C GLU A 258 -4.51 24.76 9.43
N VAL A 259 -3.95 25.13 10.57
CA VAL A 259 -4.10 24.40 11.84
C VAL A 259 -4.81 25.30 12.84
N ALA A 260 -5.75 24.73 13.59
CA ALA A 260 -6.34 25.40 14.72
C ALA A 260 -5.34 25.29 15.90
N ALA A 261 -5.04 26.41 16.56
CA ALA A 261 -4.37 26.35 17.85
C ALA A 261 -5.27 25.66 18.89
N ALA A 262 -4.71 25.10 19.94
CA ALA A 262 -5.48 24.44 21.00
C ALA A 262 -6.43 25.43 21.67
N GLY A 263 -7.76 25.19 21.54
CA GLY A 263 -8.85 26.04 22.03
C GLY A 263 -9.69 26.63 20.91
N ASP A 264 -11.02 26.61 21.06
CA ASP A 264 -11.98 26.95 20.00
C ASP A 264 -11.94 28.43 19.54
N GLU A 265 -11.34 29.32 20.28
CA GLU A 265 -11.31 30.77 19.98
C GLU A 265 -9.97 31.28 19.41
N GLN A 266 -8.99 30.39 19.17
CA GLN A 266 -7.69 30.86 18.71
C GLN A 266 -7.61 31.05 17.19
N PRO A 267 -6.82 32.05 16.71
CA PRO A 267 -6.71 32.36 15.30
C PRO A 267 -6.10 31.18 14.53
N LEU A 268 -6.59 30.94 13.32
CA LEU A 268 -6.04 29.93 12.41
C LEU A 268 -4.59 30.29 12.08
N ARG A 269 -3.70 29.31 12.21
CA ARG A 269 -2.32 29.44 11.80
C ARG A 269 -2.11 28.71 10.46
N ARG A 270 -1.38 29.32 9.56
CA ARG A 270 -0.94 28.71 8.31
C ARG A 270 0.46 28.14 8.48
N GLN A 271 0.54 26.87 8.78
CA GLN A 271 1.80 26.15 8.89
C GLN A 271 2.33 25.78 7.53
N ARG A 272 3.58 26.10 7.23
CA ARG A 272 4.31 25.67 6.04
C ARG A 272 5.28 24.57 6.42
N SER A 273 5.21 23.48 5.68
CA SER A 273 6.06 22.31 5.87
C SER A 273 6.69 21.89 4.57
N GLN A 274 7.87 21.32 4.62
CA GLN A 274 8.54 20.76 3.46
C GLN A 274 9.42 19.59 3.85
N GLY A 275 9.69 18.73 2.90
CA GLY A 275 10.66 17.67 3.11
C GLY A 275 11.00 16.96 1.83
N TRP A 276 12.05 16.18 1.89
CA TRP A 276 12.53 15.37 0.79
C TRP A 276 13.24 14.14 1.33
N PHE A 277 13.34 13.16 0.49
CA PHE A 277 14.18 11.99 0.75
C PHE A 277 14.96 11.60 -0.51
N LEU A 278 16.06 10.91 -0.27
CA LEU A 278 16.82 10.22 -1.30
C LEU A 278 17.15 8.82 -0.80
N ALA A 279 16.74 7.81 -1.56
CA ALA A 279 16.99 6.41 -1.26
C ALA A 279 17.76 5.74 -2.39
N GLY A 280 18.76 4.97 -2.03
CA GLY A 280 19.57 4.18 -2.95
C GLY A 280 19.69 2.74 -2.50
N GLY A 281 19.85 1.83 -3.44
CA GLY A 281 20.02 0.42 -3.15
C GLY A 281 20.82 -0.32 -4.22
N TRP A 282 21.46 -1.39 -3.79
CA TRP A 282 22.25 -2.25 -4.66
C TRP A 282 21.88 -3.72 -4.47
N ARG A 283 21.37 -4.37 -5.51
CA ARG A 283 21.06 -5.81 -5.50
C ARG A 283 22.37 -6.60 -5.53
N ALA A 284 22.93 -6.86 -4.35
CA ALA A 284 24.16 -7.63 -4.17
C ALA A 284 24.00 -9.06 -4.71
N SER A 285 22.81 -9.64 -4.55
CA SER A 285 22.39 -10.91 -5.15
C SER A 285 20.86 -10.89 -5.39
N ALA A 286 20.32 -12.00 -5.90
CA ALA A 286 18.88 -12.19 -6.04
C ALA A 286 18.12 -12.17 -4.70
N LYS A 287 18.81 -12.37 -3.56
CA LYS A 287 18.21 -12.48 -2.24
C LYS A 287 18.59 -11.34 -1.28
N PHE A 288 19.70 -10.64 -1.52
CA PHE A 288 20.23 -9.59 -0.64
C PHE A 288 20.24 -8.23 -1.31
N PHE A 289 19.60 -7.28 -0.67
CA PHE A 289 19.46 -5.92 -1.15
C PHE A 289 19.75 -4.91 -0.01
N PRO A 290 21.02 -4.53 0.19
CA PRO A 290 21.36 -3.40 1.05
C PRO A 290 20.83 -2.09 0.44
N VAL A 291 20.31 -1.22 1.31
CA VAL A 291 19.70 0.05 0.95
C VAL A 291 20.09 1.14 1.95
N VAL A 292 20.10 2.38 1.48
CA VAL A 292 20.36 3.56 2.30
C VAL A 292 19.31 4.61 2.00
N ARG A 293 18.90 5.40 3.00
CA ARG A 293 17.99 6.52 2.82
C ARG A 293 18.36 7.68 3.73
N TYR A 294 18.30 8.86 3.18
CA TYR A 294 18.32 10.11 3.90
C TYR A 294 16.96 10.79 3.75
N ASP A 295 16.37 11.21 4.86
CA ASP A 295 15.16 12.00 4.92
C ASP A 295 15.45 13.35 5.58
N SER A 296 14.85 14.42 5.07
CA SER A 296 14.83 15.73 5.73
C SER A 296 13.42 16.27 5.70
N PHE A 297 12.91 16.69 6.84
CA PHE A 297 11.58 17.25 6.99
C PHE A 297 11.59 18.45 7.92
N ASP A 298 11.10 19.59 7.42
CA ASP A 298 10.80 20.77 8.20
C ASP A 298 9.28 20.79 8.47
N GLU A 299 8.91 20.43 9.69
CA GLU A 299 7.50 20.36 10.09
C GLU A 299 6.89 21.76 10.10
N ASP A 300 7.66 22.74 10.53
CA ASP A 300 7.26 24.14 10.59
C ASP A 300 8.44 25.03 10.20
N MET A 301 8.40 25.52 8.97
CA MET A 301 9.45 26.38 8.42
C MET A 301 9.58 27.73 9.15
N GLU A 302 8.49 28.23 9.75
CA GLU A 302 8.50 29.53 10.45
C GLU A 302 9.07 29.43 11.87
N LEU A 303 8.81 28.29 12.53
CA LEU A 303 9.38 27.99 13.82
C LEU A 303 10.80 27.42 13.72
N GLY A 304 11.16 26.84 12.57
CA GLY A 304 12.43 26.16 12.39
C GLY A 304 12.51 24.87 13.21
N TYR A 305 11.42 24.08 13.17
CA TYR A 305 11.34 22.74 13.76
C TYR A 305 11.33 21.70 12.68
N GLY A 306 12.21 20.69 12.79
CA GLY A 306 12.34 19.65 11.79
C GLY A 306 13.13 18.44 12.25
N GLN A 307 13.26 17.45 11.37
CA GLN A 307 13.92 16.18 11.62
C GLN A 307 14.68 15.71 10.37
N ASN A 308 15.87 15.16 10.58
CA ASN A 308 16.59 14.39 9.58
C ASN A 308 16.69 12.93 10.03
N ASN A 309 16.52 11.99 9.09
CA ASN A 309 16.75 10.57 9.35
C ASN A 309 17.82 10.03 8.41
N TYR A 310 18.73 9.26 8.97
CA TYR A 310 19.77 8.51 8.25
C TYR A 310 19.49 7.03 8.45
N THR A 311 19.03 6.35 7.42
CA THR A 311 18.64 4.94 7.51
C THR A 311 19.55 4.05 6.69
N LEU A 312 20.10 3.02 7.32
CA LEU A 312 20.78 1.89 6.68
C LEU A 312 19.85 0.68 6.77
N GLY A 313 19.54 0.06 5.67
CA GLY A 313 18.62 -1.06 5.61
C GLY A 313 19.20 -2.28 4.90
N LEU A 314 18.75 -3.44 5.29
CA LEU A 314 19.01 -4.71 4.61
C LEU A 314 17.71 -5.44 4.38
N LEU A 315 17.41 -5.70 3.12
CA LEU A 315 16.31 -6.58 2.72
C LEU A 315 16.88 -7.93 2.29
N TRP A 316 16.39 -9.01 2.93
CA TRP A 316 16.68 -10.39 2.59
C TRP A 316 15.40 -11.11 2.19
N THR A 317 15.38 -11.68 0.98
CA THR A 317 14.23 -12.41 0.42
C THR A 317 14.65 -13.85 0.05
N PRO A 318 14.75 -14.76 1.04
CA PRO A 318 15.17 -16.15 0.77
C PRO A 318 14.17 -16.89 -0.13
N TRP A 319 12.88 -16.60 0.00
CA TRP A 319 11.78 -17.16 -0.79
C TRP A 319 10.83 -16.05 -1.26
N ARG A 320 10.07 -16.27 -2.34
CA ARG A 320 9.13 -15.32 -2.91
C ARG A 320 8.00 -14.88 -1.97
N PHE A 321 7.69 -15.69 -0.98
CA PHE A 321 6.60 -15.47 -0.02
C PHE A 321 7.11 -15.02 1.37
N PHE A 322 8.42 -14.78 1.51
CA PHE A 322 9.01 -14.36 2.79
C PHE A 322 10.04 -13.26 2.59
N ARG A 323 9.97 -12.25 3.45
CA ARG A 323 10.93 -11.13 3.50
C ARG A 323 11.36 -10.89 4.94
N PHE A 324 12.65 -10.65 5.11
CA PHE A 324 13.25 -10.14 6.33
C PHE A 324 13.83 -8.75 6.03
N GLN A 325 13.53 -7.78 6.88
CA GLN A 325 14.08 -6.43 6.80
C GLN A 325 14.71 -6.07 8.14
N LEU A 326 15.86 -5.41 8.05
CA LEU A 326 16.58 -4.85 9.19
C LEU A 326 16.95 -3.43 8.84
N ASP A 327 16.45 -2.46 9.60
CA ASP A 327 16.79 -1.05 9.45
C ASP A 327 17.44 -0.53 10.73
N TYR A 328 18.55 0.20 10.56
CA TYR A 328 19.12 1.06 11.57
C TYR A 328 18.87 2.51 11.15
N THR A 329 18.27 3.30 12.05
CA THR A 329 17.96 4.71 11.79
C THR A 329 18.55 5.58 12.89
N TYR A 330 19.32 6.59 12.47
CA TYR A 330 19.66 7.73 13.33
C TYR A 330 18.73 8.90 13.00
N GLU A 331 17.99 9.35 14.00
CA GLU A 331 17.09 10.49 13.91
C GLU A 331 17.73 11.71 14.57
N GLU A 332 17.82 12.80 13.83
CA GLU A 332 18.32 14.09 14.31
C GLU A 332 17.15 15.08 14.34
N HIS A 333 16.66 15.39 15.54
CA HIS A 333 15.62 16.39 15.73
C HIS A 333 16.26 17.76 15.85
N ARG A 334 15.80 18.69 15.00
CA ARG A 334 16.28 20.07 14.91
C ARG A 334 15.25 21.02 15.53
N ALA A 335 15.72 21.99 16.30
CA ALA A 335 14.89 23.07 16.83
C ALA A 335 15.66 24.37 16.82
N SER A 336 15.11 25.40 16.21
CA SER A 336 15.65 26.76 16.29
C SER A 336 15.45 27.34 17.71
N GLN A 337 16.14 28.46 18.01
CA GLN A 337 15.90 29.19 19.26
C GLN A 337 14.43 29.60 19.42
N ARG A 338 13.76 29.99 18.35
CA ARG A 338 12.33 30.32 18.32
C ARG A 338 11.45 29.12 18.65
N ALA A 339 11.75 27.95 18.08
CA ALA A 339 11.03 26.72 18.40
C ALA A 339 11.22 26.34 19.87
N HIS A 340 12.42 26.48 20.39
CA HIS A 340 12.71 26.21 21.79
C HIS A 340 11.89 27.12 22.73
N GLN A 341 11.79 28.41 22.42
CA GLN A 341 11.06 29.37 23.23
C GLN A 341 9.55 29.20 23.18
N LEU A 342 9.00 28.95 21.97
CA LEU A 342 7.56 28.93 21.75
C LEU A 342 6.92 27.55 21.94
N ALA A 343 7.66 26.48 21.62
CA ALA A 343 7.13 25.10 21.59
C ALA A 343 7.83 24.18 22.61
N ALA A 344 8.73 24.69 23.47
CA ALA A 344 9.60 23.91 24.36
C ALA A 344 10.38 22.77 23.63
N ALA A 345 10.55 22.90 22.33
CA ALA A 345 11.24 21.91 21.49
C ALA A 345 12.75 22.01 21.70
N ARG A 346 13.41 20.89 21.95
CA ARG A 346 14.88 20.82 22.09
C ARG A 346 15.46 19.94 21.00
N PRO A 347 16.64 20.30 20.45
CA PRO A 347 17.34 19.40 19.55
C PRO A 347 17.83 18.16 20.30
N PHE A 348 17.72 17.00 19.69
CA PHE A 348 18.25 15.73 20.23
C PHE A 348 18.49 14.73 19.08
N GLY A 349 19.35 13.75 19.37
CA GLY A 349 19.53 12.58 18.50
C GLY A 349 18.94 11.34 19.15
N ARG A 350 18.48 10.40 18.31
CA ARG A 350 17.96 9.11 18.73
C ARG A 350 18.43 8.01 17.79
N HIS A 351 18.84 6.90 18.33
CA HIS A 351 19.19 5.69 17.58
C HIS A 351 18.05 4.68 17.66
N GLY A 352 17.69 4.08 16.54
CA GLY A 352 16.69 3.04 16.44
C GLY A 352 17.14 1.84 15.60
N VAL A 353 16.73 0.66 16.00
CA VAL A 353 16.87 -0.58 15.24
C VAL A 353 15.49 -1.19 15.08
N SER A 354 15.11 -1.46 13.84
CA SER A 354 13.83 -2.08 13.50
C SER A 354 14.06 -3.36 12.72
N VAL A 355 13.33 -4.39 13.07
CA VAL A 355 13.29 -5.69 12.37
C VAL A 355 11.88 -5.96 11.92
N MET A 356 11.71 -6.48 10.69
CA MET A 356 10.40 -6.83 10.14
C MET A 356 10.46 -8.19 9.44
N LEU A 357 9.54 -9.07 9.81
CA LEU A 357 9.26 -10.32 9.12
C LEU A 357 7.97 -10.16 8.33
N THR A 358 7.99 -10.45 7.04
CA THR A 358 6.80 -10.41 6.19
C THR A 358 6.56 -11.78 5.57
N GLY A 359 5.39 -12.38 5.86
CA GLY A 359 4.86 -13.56 5.19
C GLY A 359 3.79 -13.13 4.19
N ILE A 360 3.87 -13.60 2.92
CA ILE A 360 2.95 -13.27 1.82
C ILE A 360 2.25 -14.55 1.37
N PHE A 361 0.92 -14.53 1.16
CA PHE A 361 0.12 -15.69 0.74
C PHE A 361 -0.95 -15.30 -0.29
#